data_dcc715960145cd0aff28d7114ac3f58b
#
_entry.id   dcc715960145cd0aff28d7114ac3f58b
#
_cell.length_a   1.000
_cell.length_b   1.000
_cell.length_c   1.000
_cell.angle_alpha   90.00
_cell.angle_beta   90.00
_cell.angle_gamma   90.00
#
_symmetry.space_group_name_H-M   'P 1'
#
loop_
_entity.id
_entity.type
_entity.pdbx_description
1 polymer ?
#
loop_
_entity_poly.entity_id
_entity_poly.type
_entity_poly.pdbx_seq_one_letter_code
_entity_poly.pdbx_strand_id
1 'polypeptide(L)'
;MNILLVGLGNPGKSYQNNRHNSGFMFLEWLLTAADSQFKFDKYSDSEIAKVSLTAKDQNLITVLAKPQTFMNRSGRAVHKLMSASNLEQPTLIVVHDDLDIRLGNFKIQKGVGPKVHNGLESIQSSLKTKDFWR
;
A
#
# COMPACT_ATOMS: atom_id res chain seq x y z
N MET A 1 -11.61 13.59 2.42
CA MET A 1 -10.60 13.02 1.48
C MET A 1 -10.51 11.52 1.71
N ASN A 2 -10.49 10.77 0.65
CA ASN A 2 -10.39 9.32 0.68
C ASN A 2 -8.97 8.89 0.29
N ILE A 3 -8.38 7.99 1.05
CA ILE A 3 -7.02 7.49 0.81
C ILE A 3 -7.06 5.96 0.69
N LEU A 4 -6.43 5.44 -0.34
CA LEU A 4 -6.05 4.03 -0.42
C LEU A 4 -4.54 3.94 -0.16
N LEU A 5 -4.18 3.44 1.02
CA LEU A 5 -2.78 3.28 1.43
C LEU A 5 -2.40 1.80 1.29
N VAL A 6 -1.55 1.52 0.32
CA VAL A 6 -1.13 0.16 -0.02
C VAL A 6 0.29 -0.06 0.48
N GLY A 7 0.49 -1.07 1.30
CA GLY A 7 1.83 -1.54 1.66
C GLY A 7 2.22 -2.74 0.81
N LEU A 8 3.39 -2.70 0.20
CA LEU A 8 3.89 -3.81 -0.60
C LEU A 8 4.70 -4.80 0.23
N GLY A 9 4.59 -6.08 -0.12
CA GLY A 9 5.30 -7.16 0.51
C GLY A 9 4.94 -8.50 -0.12
N ASN A 10 5.56 -9.56 0.38
CA ASN A 10 5.23 -10.93 0.04
C ASN A 10 4.56 -11.60 1.24
N PRO A 11 3.48 -12.39 1.01
CA PRO A 11 2.82 -13.11 2.10
C PRO A 11 3.69 -14.26 2.60
N GLY A 12 3.46 -14.65 3.86
CA GLY A 12 4.10 -15.80 4.50
C GLY A 12 5.17 -15.42 5.51
N LYS A 13 5.35 -16.30 6.50
CA LYS A 13 6.29 -16.08 7.62
C LYS A 13 7.75 -15.94 7.18
N SER A 14 8.16 -16.60 6.09
CA SER A 14 9.52 -16.55 5.58
C SER A 14 9.93 -15.16 5.07
N TYR A 15 8.96 -14.31 4.74
CA TYR A 15 9.20 -12.95 4.25
C TYR A 15 8.95 -11.87 5.31
N GLN A 16 8.40 -12.21 6.45
CA GLN A 16 7.82 -11.29 7.44
C GLN A 16 8.79 -10.17 7.86
N ASN A 17 10.07 -10.47 7.98
CA ASN A 17 11.09 -9.52 8.43
C ASN A 17 12.02 -9.07 7.30
N ASN A 18 11.70 -9.38 6.05
CA ASN A 18 12.49 -8.94 4.92
C ASN A 18 12.29 -7.46 4.64
N ARG A 19 13.35 -6.80 4.15
CA ARG A 19 13.29 -5.40 3.71
C ARG A 19 12.14 -5.18 2.71
N HIS A 20 11.93 -6.12 1.79
CA HIS A 20 10.88 -6.05 0.77
C HIS A 20 9.46 -6.07 1.36
N ASN A 21 9.31 -6.40 2.64
CA ASN A 21 8.05 -6.32 3.38
C ASN A 21 7.91 -5.05 4.23
N SER A 22 8.75 -4.05 4.02
CA SER A 22 8.68 -2.77 4.75
C SER A 22 7.31 -2.12 4.63
N GLY A 23 6.65 -2.23 3.48
CA GLY A 23 5.29 -1.73 3.29
C GLY A 23 4.28 -2.41 4.20
N PHE A 24 4.32 -3.74 4.30
CA PHE A 24 3.46 -4.50 5.23
C PHE A 24 3.72 -4.10 6.67
N MET A 25 4.98 -4.03 7.06
CA MET A 25 5.40 -3.68 8.43
C MET A 25 4.91 -2.28 8.81
N PHE A 26 5.01 -1.32 7.90
CA PHE A 26 4.54 0.03 8.13
C PHE A 26 3.03 0.08 8.37
N LEU A 27 2.25 -0.61 7.55
CA LEU A 27 0.79 -0.64 7.73
C LEU A 27 0.37 -1.34 9.02
N GLU A 28 1.06 -2.41 9.40
CA GLU A 28 0.81 -3.10 10.67
C GLU A 28 1.12 -2.20 11.86
N TRP A 29 2.24 -1.47 11.81
CA TRP A 29 2.57 -0.47 12.82
C TRP A 29 1.53 0.64 12.90
N LEU A 30 1.11 1.18 11.76
CA LEU A 30 0.11 2.24 11.71
C LEU A 30 -1.23 1.78 12.32
N LEU A 31 -1.60 0.53 12.09
CA LEU A 31 -2.84 -0.04 12.61
C LEU A 31 -2.82 -0.21 14.12
N THR A 32 -1.66 -0.36 14.75
CA THR A 32 -1.57 -0.47 16.23
C THR A 32 -2.11 0.76 16.95
N ALA A 33 -2.12 1.92 16.30
CA ALA A 33 -2.66 3.16 16.84
C ALA A 33 -4.16 3.34 16.57
N ALA A 34 -4.80 2.41 15.86
CA ALA A 34 -6.21 2.46 15.49
C ALA A 34 -6.98 1.27 16.09
N ASP A 35 -8.25 1.49 16.42
CA ASP A 35 -9.13 0.42 16.87
C ASP A 35 -9.73 -0.32 15.67
N SER A 36 -8.88 -1.03 14.94
CA SER A 36 -9.26 -1.76 13.74
C SER A 36 -8.35 -2.98 13.55
N GLN A 37 -8.76 -3.89 12.69
CA GLN A 37 -8.02 -5.11 12.36
C GLN A 37 -8.02 -5.35 10.86
N PHE A 38 -6.94 -5.97 10.36
CA PHE A 38 -6.92 -6.47 9.00
C PHE A 38 -7.86 -7.66 8.86
N LYS A 39 -8.62 -7.65 7.76
CA LYS A 39 -9.47 -8.77 7.33
C LYS A 39 -9.14 -9.10 5.88
N PHE A 40 -9.08 -10.39 5.56
CA PHE A 40 -8.82 -10.83 4.20
C PHE A 40 -10.02 -10.54 3.29
N ASP A 41 -9.75 -9.86 2.19
CA ASP A 41 -10.71 -9.60 1.12
C ASP A 41 -10.39 -10.49 -0.08
N LYS A 42 -11.25 -11.44 -0.32
CA LYS A 42 -11.07 -12.43 -1.39
C LYS A 42 -11.08 -11.81 -2.79
N TYR A 43 -11.89 -10.77 -3.00
CA TYR A 43 -11.99 -10.15 -4.32
C TYR A 43 -10.68 -9.50 -4.76
N SER A 44 -10.04 -8.75 -3.87
CA SER A 44 -8.77 -8.07 -4.16
C SER A 44 -7.54 -8.89 -3.79
N ASP A 45 -7.72 -10.07 -3.19
CA ASP A 45 -6.63 -10.88 -2.66
C ASP A 45 -5.69 -10.05 -1.76
N SER A 46 -6.30 -9.34 -0.83
CA SER A 46 -5.59 -8.41 0.07
C SER A 46 -6.12 -8.51 1.48
N GLU A 47 -5.27 -8.27 2.46
CA GLU A 47 -5.72 -7.95 3.80
C GLU A 47 -6.02 -6.46 3.89
N ILE A 48 -7.23 -6.10 4.30
CA ILE A 48 -7.67 -4.71 4.37
C ILE A 48 -8.14 -4.32 5.75
N ALA A 49 -7.93 -3.06 6.10
CA ALA A 49 -8.47 -2.42 7.30
C ALA A 49 -8.94 -1.01 6.96
N LYS A 50 -10.06 -0.59 7.55
CA LYS A 50 -10.55 0.78 7.41
C LYS A 50 -10.22 1.54 8.68
N VAL A 51 -9.64 2.72 8.52
CA VAL A 51 -9.29 3.61 9.63
C VAL A 51 -9.72 5.04 9.29
N SER A 52 -10.09 5.79 10.33
CA SER A 52 -10.29 7.23 10.21
C SER A 52 -9.07 7.92 10.80
N LEU A 53 -8.40 8.71 9.97
CA LEU A 53 -7.28 9.53 10.40
C LEU A 53 -7.71 11.00 10.42
N THR A 54 -7.21 11.75 11.39
CA THR A 54 -7.45 13.19 11.45
C THR A 54 -6.16 13.93 11.17
N ALA A 55 -6.17 14.81 10.18
CA ALA A 55 -5.05 15.68 9.87
C ALA A 55 -5.58 17.10 9.61
N LYS A 56 -5.02 18.08 10.30
CA LYS A 56 -5.42 19.51 10.16
C LYS A 56 -6.94 19.69 10.24
N ASP A 57 -7.57 19.09 11.25
CA ASP A 57 -9.02 19.14 11.51
C ASP A 57 -9.90 18.53 10.40
N GLN A 58 -9.29 17.77 9.48
CA GLN A 58 -10.01 17.02 8.45
C GLN A 58 -10.00 15.53 8.75
N ASN A 59 -11.15 14.89 8.60
CA ASN A 59 -11.25 13.45 8.66
C ASN A 59 -10.85 12.84 7.32
N LEU A 60 -9.89 11.91 7.35
CA LEU A 60 -9.42 11.16 6.21
C LEU A 60 -9.94 9.72 6.34
N ILE A 61 -10.82 9.32 5.44
CA ILE A 61 -11.24 7.92 5.36
C ILE A 61 -10.12 7.17 4.63
N THR A 62 -9.47 6.27 5.33
CA THR A 62 -8.32 5.55 4.81
C THR A 62 -8.58 4.05 4.80
N VAL A 63 -8.39 3.43 3.66
CA VAL A 63 -8.30 1.98 3.53
C VAL A 63 -6.83 1.61 3.48
N LEU A 64 -6.40 0.81 4.46
CA LEU A 64 -5.08 0.19 4.48
C LEU A 64 -5.18 -1.14 3.77
N ALA A 65 -4.28 -1.43 2.86
CA ALA A 65 -4.31 -2.68 2.10
C ALA A 65 -2.91 -3.31 1.98
N LYS A 66 -2.83 -4.60 2.31
CA LYS A 66 -1.64 -5.43 2.11
C LYS A 66 -1.98 -6.49 1.05
N PRO A 67 -1.60 -6.31 -0.22
CA PRO A 67 -1.81 -7.33 -1.24
C PRO A 67 -1.13 -8.66 -0.87
N GLN A 68 -1.84 -9.76 -0.99
CA GLN A 68 -1.34 -11.11 -0.70
C GLN A 68 -0.94 -11.85 -1.99
N THR A 69 -0.76 -11.12 -3.07
CA THR A 69 -0.54 -11.61 -4.44
C THR A 69 0.91 -11.94 -4.76
N PHE A 70 1.83 -11.84 -3.84
CA PHE A 70 3.26 -11.70 -4.12
C PHE A 70 3.59 -10.42 -4.91
N MET A 71 4.83 -9.96 -4.74
CA MET A 71 5.28 -8.61 -5.13
C MET A 71 5.02 -8.30 -6.62
N ASN A 72 5.37 -9.23 -7.51
CA ASN A 72 5.25 -9.03 -8.96
C ASN A 72 3.82 -9.02 -9.49
N ARG A 73 2.82 -9.30 -8.65
CA ARG A 73 1.40 -9.29 -8.99
C ARG A 73 0.61 -8.25 -8.18
N SER A 74 1.28 -7.36 -7.48
CA SER A 74 0.64 -6.34 -6.64
C SER A 74 -0.32 -5.44 -7.42
N GLY A 75 -0.03 -5.17 -8.67
CA GLY A 75 -0.87 -4.33 -9.53
C GLY A 75 -2.27 -4.89 -9.73
N ARG A 76 -2.43 -6.20 -9.79
CA ARG A 76 -3.75 -6.85 -9.92
C ARG A 76 -4.63 -6.54 -8.69
N ALA A 77 -4.06 -6.66 -7.51
CA ALA A 77 -4.78 -6.34 -6.27
C ALA A 77 -5.11 -4.85 -6.19
N VAL A 78 -4.15 -3.98 -6.48
CA VAL A 78 -4.36 -2.53 -6.42
C VAL A 78 -5.40 -2.07 -7.42
N HIS A 79 -5.41 -2.61 -8.62
CA HIS A 79 -6.45 -2.30 -9.63
C HIS A 79 -7.85 -2.62 -9.10
N LYS A 80 -8.02 -3.78 -8.48
CA LYS A 80 -9.30 -4.18 -7.89
C LYS A 80 -9.68 -3.30 -6.70
N LEU A 81 -8.72 -2.95 -5.84
CA LEU A 81 -8.94 -2.07 -4.70
C LEU A 81 -9.38 -0.66 -5.13
N MET A 82 -8.78 -0.12 -6.18
CA MET A 82 -9.15 1.19 -6.72
C MET A 82 -10.61 1.23 -7.20
N SER A 83 -11.11 0.12 -7.76
CA SER A 83 -12.47 0.05 -8.29
C SER A 83 -13.52 -0.38 -7.25
N ALA A 84 -13.13 -1.14 -6.21
CA ALA A 84 -14.06 -1.79 -5.29
C ALA A 84 -13.97 -1.33 -3.84
N SER A 85 -13.09 -0.39 -3.52
CA SER A 85 -12.86 0.04 -2.14
C SER A 85 -14.01 0.86 -1.53
N ASN A 86 -15.07 1.12 -2.26
CA ASN A 86 -16.15 2.03 -1.87
C ASN A 86 -15.66 3.45 -1.51
N LEU A 87 -14.45 3.78 -1.92
CA LEU A 87 -13.88 5.11 -1.80
C LEU A 87 -14.13 5.88 -3.11
N GLU A 88 -14.68 7.05 -2.97
CA GLU A 88 -14.90 7.92 -4.11
C GLU A 88 -13.58 8.59 -4.50
N GLN A 89 -13.06 8.27 -5.68
CA GLN A 89 -11.81 8.81 -6.23
C GLN A 89 -10.66 8.86 -5.20
N PRO A 90 -10.22 7.71 -4.64
CA PRO A 90 -9.21 7.73 -3.60
C PRO A 90 -7.86 8.20 -4.12
N THR A 91 -7.14 8.93 -3.27
CA THR A 91 -5.72 9.17 -3.48
C THR A 91 -4.96 7.88 -3.18
N LEU A 92 -4.26 7.35 -4.18
CA LEU A 92 -3.42 6.16 -4.00
C LEU A 92 -2.05 6.57 -3.45
N ILE A 93 -1.66 5.92 -2.35
CA ILE A 93 -0.32 6.03 -1.76
C ILE A 93 0.23 4.61 -1.60
N VAL A 94 1.42 4.36 -2.13
CA VAL A 94 2.08 3.06 -2.06
C VAL A 94 3.31 3.16 -1.18
N VAL A 95 3.39 2.31 -0.16
CA VAL A 95 4.55 2.20 0.74
C VAL A 95 5.36 0.98 0.32
N HIS A 96 6.65 1.19 0.05
CA HIS A 96 7.53 0.15 -0.45
C HIS A 96 8.98 0.38 0.00
N ASP A 97 9.81 -0.64 -0.15
CA ASP A 97 11.26 -0.55 0.06
C ASP A 97 11.97 0.10 -1.14
N ASP A 98 13.16 0.62 -0.88
CA ASP A 98 14.07 1.13 -1.91
C ASP A 98 15.51 0.86 -1.48
N LEU A 99 16.23 0.11 -2.31
CA LEU A 99 17.61 -0.27 -2.02
C LEU A 99 18.59 0.92 -1.97
N ASP A 100 18.23 2.02 -2.62
CA ASP A 100 19.03 3.25 -2.68
C ASP A 100 18.78 4.20 -1.50
N ILE A 101 17.83 3.85 -0.62
CA ILE A 101 17.54 4.64 0.58
C ILE A 101 18.10 3.95 1.80
N ARG A 102 18.93 4.67 2.58
CA ARG A 102 19.52 4.16 3.82
C ARG A 102 18.44 3.86 4.86
N LEU A 103 18.67 2.82 5.65
CA LEU A 103 17.84 2.50 6.79
C LEU A 103 17.70 3.73 7.71
N GLY A 104 16.47 4.01 8.13
CA GLY A 104 16.14 5.19 8.94
C GLY A 104 15.73 6.41 8.12
N ASN A 105 15.92 6.40 6.82
CA ASN A 105 15.49 7.46 5.90
C ASN A 105 14.28 7.02 5.07
N PHE A 106 13.52 8.00 4.59
CA PHE A 106 12.42 7.76 3.68
C PHE A 106 12.26 8.93 2.69
N LYS A 107 11.56 8.69 1.60
CA LYS A 107 11.18 9.71 0.62
C LYS A 107 9.69 9.60 0.32
N ILE A 108 9.04 10.72 0.12
CA ILE A 108 7.66 10.80 -0.37
C ILE A 108 7.69 11.54 -1.69
N GLN A 109 7.24 10.88 -2.75
CA GLN A 109 7.29 11.46 -4.10
C GLN A 109 6.12 10.94 -4.95
N LYS A 110 5.81 11.68 -6.00
CA LYS A 110 4.71 11.36 -6.91
C LYS A 110 5.24 11.12 -8.30
N GLY A 111 4.83 10.01 -8.92
CA GLY A 111 5.20 9.70 -10.30
C GLY A 111 6.67 9.38 -10.56
N VAL A 112 7.51 9.44 -9.53
CA VAL A 112 8.95 9.18 -9.59
C VAL A 112 9.28 8.11 -8.57
N GLY A 113 10.18 7.22 -8.88
CA GLY A 113 10.53 6.15 -7.97
C GLY A 113 11.76 5.39 -8.42
N PRO A 114 12.08 4.29 -7.72
CA PRO A 114 13.25 3.49 -8.02
C PRO A 114 13.22 3.02 -9.47
N LYS A 115 14.39 2.87 -10.07
CA LYS A 115 14.52 2.42 -11.46
C LYS A 115 13.92 1.04 -11.66
N VAL A 116 14.06 0.17 -10.67
CA VAL A 116 13.56 -1.21 -10.72
C VAL A 116 12.90 -1.55 -9.38
N HIS A 117 11.61 -1.81 -9.40
CA HIS A 117 10.85 -2.38 -8.28
C HIS A 117 9.67 -3.15 -8.84
N ASN A 118 9.68 -4.47 -8.69
CA ASN A 118 8.69 -5.36 -9.30
C ASN A 118 7.24 -5.03 -8.90
N GLY A 119 7.02 -4.66 -7.65
CA GLY A 119 5.68 -4.27 -7.17
C GLY A 119 5.20 -2.98 -7.80
N LEU A 120 6.04 -1.96 -7.87
CA LEU A 120 5.69 -0.68 -8.50
C LEU A 120 5.47 -0.83 -10.01
N GLU A 121 6.31 -1.61 -10.68
CA GLU A 121 6.13 -1.91 -12.10
C GLU A 121 4.79 -2.61 -12.37
N SER A 122 4.44 -3.58 -11.52
CA SER A 122 3.15 -4.27 -11.59
C SER A 122 1.98 -3.29 -11.43
N ILE A 123 2.03 -2.38 -10.46
CA ILE A 123 0.99 -1.37 -10.25
C ILE A 123 0.89 -0.43 -11.44
N GLN A 124 2.02 0.10 -11.91
CA GLN A 124 2.06 1.01 -13.06
C GLN A 124 1.47 0.36 -14.31
N SER A 125 1.78 -0.90 -14.56
CA SER A 125 1.23 -1.65 -15.70
C SER A 125 -0.28 -1.88 -15.57
N SER A 126 -0.74 -2.25 -14.39
CA SER A 126 -2.16 -2.54 -14.16
C SER A 126 -3.03 -1.28 -14.18
N LEU A 127 -2.55 -0.18 -13.63
CA LEU A 127 -3.26 1.11 -13.62
C LEU A 127 -3.02 1.94 -14.87
N LYS A 128 -2.03 1.57 -15.68
CA LYS A 128 -1.59 2.31 -16.88
C LYS A 128 -1.20 3.75 -16.57
N THR A 129 -0.64 3.99 -15.40
CA THR A 129 -0.17 5.31 -14.96
C THR A 129 0.93 5.17 -13.91
N LYS A 130 1.79 6.17 -13.85
CA LYS A 130 2.77 6.38 -12.78
C LYS A 130 2.30 7.46 -11.79
N ASP A 131 1.15 8.09 -12.04
CA ASP A 131 0.67 9.26 -11.31
C ASP A 131 0.00 8.85 -9.99
N PHE A 132 0.81 8.35 -9.05
CA PHE A 132 0.41 8.08 -7.68
C PHE A 132 1.57 8.36 -6.71
N TRP A 133 1.22 8.56 -5.45
CA TRP A 133 2.19 8.80 -4.39
C TRP A 133 2.91 7.51 -3.98
N ARG A 134 4.14 7.66 -3.63
CA ARG A 134 4.96 6.55 -3.12
C ARG A 134 5.98 7.04 -2.11
#